data_93f40ccf1149c1a2436853f2cd190e20
#
_entry.id   93f40ccf1149c1a2436853f2cd190e20
#
_cell.length_a   1.000
_cell.length_b   1.000
_cell.length_c   1.000
_cell.angle_alpha   90.00
_cell.angle_beta   90.00
_cell.angle_gamma   90.00
#
_symmetry.space_group_name_H-M   'P 1'
#
loop_
_entity.id
_entity.type
_entity.pdbx_description
1 polymer ?
#
loop_
_entity_poly.entity_id
_entity_poly.type
_entity_poly.pdbx_seq_one_letter_code
_entity_poly.pdbx_strand_id
1 'polypeptide(L)'
;MASFREYLKNVAGIVPPIRRLMDQRDSLQRENVALHRDLDVMAIENNSLRTRLQTAWREIPEIWQPPGHFYSPIPAVRELKTIEDEIFDAPPRIRGVDLNESEQLDLLKVFAGYYADQPFSEEKQPGRRYFFDNPNYTYSDAIVLYCMIRHLRPRRIVEIGSGYSSCAMLDVNELLFDNSIECTFIDPYPQLLQGLIQPSDKKRVRILARKVQEVDDAVFRELEPSDILFIDSSHLSKTGSDVNYIYFRILPLLREGVYIHVHDVFYPFEYPKEWVYEGRAWNEAYLVRAFLQYNRAFQIKFFNSFLIATHRDVFERTMPLCLRCPCANLWLKKTIHDPDLDRAGERSERKAKPVPEVIEPFRAEHARFLGEGWHEPEGTHCWTTEVAEVEVGGLENRRKIEISGFSPLDATQLSAKIGNTPAGMFQLRTSGAFKVKFQIPEQEHGKSPATLRLAVDRVYRPQNDSRKLGLSITRIEAC
;
A
#
# COMPACT_ATOMS: atom_id res chain seq x y z
N MET A 1 -64.05 -31.04 -26.77
CA MET A 1 -62.65 -31.29 -26.39
C MET A 1 -62.43 -31.39 -24.87
N ALA A 2 -63.19 -30.72 -24.01
CA ALA A 2 -63.05 -30.85 -22.54
C ALA A 2 -63.44 -32.25 -22.03
N SER A 3 -64.51 -32.85 -22.54
CA SER A 3 -65.00 -34.15 -22.13
C SER A 3 -64.02 -35.33 -22.41
N PHE A 4 -63.28 -35.28 -23.51
CA PHE A 4 -62.30 -36.32 -23.84
C PHE A 4 -61.02 -36.26 -22.99
N ARG A 5 -60.60 -35.05 -22.60
CA ARG A 5 -59.50 -34.83 -21.64
C ARG A 5 -59.84 -35.33 -20.23
N GLU A 6 -61.07 -35.16 -19.83
CA GLU A 6 -61.60 -35.58 -18.52
C GLU A 6 -61.76 -37.13 -18.47
N TYR A 7 -62.25 -37.73 -19.56
CA TYR A 7 -62.28 -39.17 -19.71
C TYR A 7 -60.90 -39.82 -19.67
N LEU A 8 -59.91 -39.24 -20.37
CA LEU A 8 -58.52 -39.71 -20.32
C LEU A 8 -57.88 -39.60 -18.94
N LYS A 9 -58.23 -38.54 -18.17
CA LYS A 9 -57.78 -38.38 -16.77
C LYS A 9 -58.35 -39.50 -15.89
N ASN A 10 -59.61 -39.83 -16.07
CA ASN A 10 -60.28 -40.86 -15.27
C ASN A 10 -59.71 -42.25 -15.58
N VAL A 11 -59.49 -42.60 -16.85
CA VAL A 11 -58.88 -43.87 -17.27
C VAL A 11 -57.40 -43.95 -16.83
N ALA A 12 -56.66 -42.90 -16.96
CA ALA A 12 -55.26 -42.84 -16.50
C ALA A 12 -55.12 -42.99 -14.98
N GLY A 13 -56.13 -42.57 -14.21
CA GLY A 13 -56.16 -42.71 -12.74
C GLY A 13 -56.34 -44.19 -12.27
N ILE A 14 -56.74 -45.14 -13.15
CA ILE A 14 -56.97 -46.56 -12.83
C ILE A 14 -55.69 -47.39 -13.03
N VAL A 15 -54.77 -46.95 -13.84
CA VAL A 15 -53.50 -47.66 -14.13
C VAL A 15 -52.40 -47.17 -13.15
N PRO A 16 -51.94 -47.99 -12.18
CA PRO A 16 -51.04 -47.53 -11.10
C PRO A 16 -49.76 -46.80 -11.55
N PRO A 17 -49.06 -47.22 -12.63
CA PRO A 17 -47.89 -46.49 -13.12
C PRO A 17 -48.22 -45.09 -13.66
N ILE A 18 -49.34 -44.92 -14.35
CA ILE A 18 -49.79 -43.63 -14.92
C ILE A 18 -50.23 -42.68 -13.82
N ARG A 19 -50.94 -43.21 -12.82
CA ARG A 19 -51.31 -42.41 -11.63
C ARG A 19 -50.10 -41.87 -10.90
N ARG A 20 -49.04 -42.67 -10.68
CA ARG A 20 -47.77 -42.24 -10.10
C ARG A 20 -47.09 -41.10 -10.90
N LEU A 21 -47.07 -41.22 -12.21
CA LEU A 21 -46.50 -40.18 -13.10
C LEU A 21 -47.34 -38.90 -13.05
N MET A 22 -48.63 -38.97 -12.96
CA MET A 22 -49.51 -37.81 -12.80
C MET A 22 -49.30 -37.13 -11.46
N ASP A 23 -49.20 -37.90 -10.38
CA ASP A 23 -48.93 -37.38 -9.03
C ASP A 23 -47.58 -36.75 -8.97
N GLN A 24 -46.52 -37.33 -9.56
CA GLN A 24 -45.21 -36.77 -9.70
C GLN A 24 -45.20 -35.45 -10.50
N ARG A 25 -45.88 -35.43 -11.65
CA ARG A 25 -46.02 -34.23 -12.47
C ARG A 25 -46.70 -33.09 -11.65
N ASP A 26 -47.76 -33.41 -10.96
CA ASP A 26 -48.52 -32.42 -10.19
C ASP A 26 -47.76 -31.92 -8.95
N SER A 27 -46.89 -32.79 -8.38
CA SER A 27 -45.93 -32.42 -7.34
C SER A 27 -44.87 -31.48 -7.87
N LEU A 28 -44.23 -31.81 -8.98
CA LEU A 28 -43.21 -31.01 -9.63
C LEU A 28 -43.77 -29.66 -10.11
N GLN A 29 -45.03 -29.67 -10.56
CA GLN A 29 -45.69 -28.41 -10.97
C GLN A 29 -45.95 -27.48 -9.79
N ARG A 30 -46.33 -28.02 -8.63
CA ARG A 30 -46.48 -27.25 -7.38
C ARG A 30 -45.16 -26.71 -6.86
N GLU A 31 -44.12 -27.56 -6.90
CA GLU A 31 -42.75 -27.16 -6.52
C GLU A 31 -42.20 -26.05 -7.44
N ASN A 32 -42.43 -26.19 -8.76
CA ASN A 32 -42.03 -25.15 -9.72
C ASN A 32 -42.72 -23.81 -9.48
N VAL A 33 -44.01 -23.82 -9.16
CA VAL A 33 -44.76 -22.60 -8.80
C VAL A 33 -44.23 -21.99 -7.50
N ALA A 34 -43.90 -22.82 -6.52
CA ALA A 34 -43.32 -22.35 -5.25
C ALA A 34 -41.93 -21.71 -5.49
N LEU A 35 -41.05 -22.38 -6.25
CA LEU A 35 -39.73 -21.85 -6.61
C LEU A 35 -39.80 -20.52 -7.37
N HIS A 36 -40.74 -20.38 -8.30
CA HIS A 36 -40.93 -19.09 -9.00
C HIS A 36 -41.36 -17.97 -8.03
N ARG A 37 -42.26 -18.29 -7.09
CA ARG A 37 -42.67 -17.31 -6.05
C ARG A 37 -41.49 -16.91 -5.16
N ASP A 38 -40.64 -17.86 -4.76
CA ASP A 38 -39.43 -17.60 -3.95
C ASP A 38 -38.42 -16.76 -4.73
N LEU A 39 -38.25 -17.02 -6.03
CA LEU A 39 -37.42 -16.19 -6.91
C LEU A 39 -37.92 -14.75 -7.02
N ASP A 40 -39.26 -14.55 -7.15
CA ASP A 40 -39.84 -13.22 -7.19
C ASP A 40 -39.64 -12.47 -5.88
N VAL A 41 -39.79 -13.14 -4.72
CA VAL A 41 -39.52 -12.56 -3.41
C VAL A 41 -38.06 -12.15 -3.28
N MET A 42 -37.15 -13.05 -3.62
CA MET A 42 -35.68 -12.76 -3.61
C MET A 42 -35.32 -11.61 -4.55
N ALA A 43 -35.99 -11.49 -5.71
CA ALA A 43 -35.73 -10.41 -6.65
C ALA A 43 -36.18 -9.04 -6.05
N ILE A 44 -37.32 -9.01 -5.38
CA ILE A 44 -37.84 -7.81 -4.70
C ILE A 44 -36.91 -7.40 -3.55
N GLU A 45 -36.52 -8.36 -2.70
CA GLU A 45 -35.56 -8.11 -1.60
C GLU A 45 -34.23 -7.59 -2.11
N ASN A 46 -33.68 -8.22 -3.15
CA ASN A 46 -32.44 -7.80 -3.76
C ASN A 46 -32.50 -6.38 -4.32
N ASN A 47 -33.61 -6.01 -4.97
CA ASN A 47 -33.84 -4.64 -5.44
C ASN A 47 -33.97 -3.64 -4.28
N SER A 48 -34.62 -4.01 -3.21
CA SER A 48 -34.74 -3.18 -2.00
C SER A 48 -33.34 -2.94 -1.36
N LEU A 49 -32.56 -4.01 -1.19
CA LEU A 49 -31.19 -3.92 -0.67
C LEU A 49 -30.30 -3.06 -1.56
N ARG A 50 -30.40 -3.21 -2.88
CA ARG A 50 -29.65 -2.36 -3.82
C ARG A 50 -30.00 -0.89 -3.70
N THR A 51 -31.30 -0.57 -3.59
CA THR A 51 -31.75 0.81 -3.42
C THR A 51 -31.24 1.41 -2.10
N ARG A 52 -31.34 0.64 -1.00
CA ARG A 52 -30.81 1.06 0.30
C ARG A 52 -29.29 1.26 0.26
N LEU A 53 -28.56 0.37 -0.40
CA LEU A 53 -27.12 0.49 -0.59
C LEU A 53 -26.78 1.75 -1.41
N GLN A 54 -27.47 2.00 -2.52
CA GLN A 54 -27.27 3.20 -3.33
C GLN A 54 -27.55 4.48 -2.56
N THR A 55 -28.58 4.49 -1.69
CA THR A 55 -28.87 5.63 -0.83
C THR A 55 -27.74 5.83 0.19
N ALA A 56 -27.29 4.77 0.86
CA ALA A 56 -26.18 4.83 1.82
C ALA A 56 -24.88 5.32 1.17
N TRP A 57 -24.56 4.88 -0.06
CA TRP A 57 -23.39 5.38 -0.79
C TRP A 57 -23.47 6.88 -1.11
N ARG A 58 -24.67 7.42 -1.35
CA ARG A 58 -24.87 8.87 -1.59
C ARG A 58 -24.68 9.72 -0.34
N GLU A 59 -24.81 9.11 0.83
CA GLU A 59 -24.61 9.78 2.13
C GLU A 59 -23.12 9.84 2.54
N ILE A 60 -22.20 9.14 1.81
CA ILE A 60 -20.75 9.24 2.02
C ILE A 60 -20.23 10.41 1.19
N PRO A 61 -19.80 11.53 1.82
CA PRO A 61 -19.45 12.77 1.11
C PRO A 61 -18.30 12.62 0.10
N GLU A 62 -17.41 11.63 0.31
CA GLU A 62 -16.22 11.40 -0.50
C GLU A 62 -16.51 10.57 -1.76
N ILE A 63 -17.70 10.03 -1.94
CA ILE A 63 -18.05 9.16 -3.08
C ILE A 63 -19.07 9.84 -3.97
N TRP A 64 -18.61 10.35 -5.12
CA TRP A 64 -19.51 10.95 -6.11
C TRP A 64 -20.43 9.94 -6.79
N GLN A 65 -19.90 8.74 -7.14
CA GLN A 65 -20.67 7.66 -7.75
C GLN A 65 -20.33 6.30 -7.11
N PRO A 66 -21.33 5.43 -6.88
CA PRO A 66 -21.11 4.13 -6.24
C PRO A 66 -20.29 3.18 -7.11
N PRO A 67 -19.66 2.15 -6.51
CA PRO A 67 -19.00 1.07 -7.24
C PRO A 67 -19.91 0.48 -8.33
N GLY A 68 -19.33 0.21 -9.52
CA GLY A 68 -20.07 -0.31 -10.68
C GLY A 68 -20.85 0.71 -11.49
N HIS A 69 -20.90 1.98 -11.07
CA HIS A 69 -21.45 3.05 -11.89
C HIS A 69 -20.45 3.43 -13.00
N PHE A 70 -20.94 3.87 -14.16
CA PHE A 70 -20.10 4.25 -15.31
C PHE A 70 -18.97 5.24 -14.97
N TYR A 71 -19.22 6.18 -14.07
CA TYR A 71 -18.21 7.16 -13.60
C TYR A 71 -17.45 6.73 -12.35
N SER A 72 -17.65 5.51 -11.86
CA SER A 72 -16.89 4.99 -10.73
C SER A 72 -15.56 4.41 -11.21
N PRO A 73 -14.45 4.63 -10.48
CA PRO A 73 -13.20 3.93 -10.77
C PRO A 73 -13.26 2.43 -10.44
N ILE A 74 -14.28 2.00 -9.66
CA ILE A 74 -14.50 0.58 -9.35
C ILE A 74 -15.49 0.02 -10.37
N PRO A 75 -15.08 -0.97 -11.19
CA PRO A 75 -15.90 -1.50 -12.26
C PRO A 75 -17.10 -2.31 -11.75
N ALA A 76 -18.08 -2.51 -12.64
CA ALA A 76 -19.21 -3.40 -12.40
C ALA A 76 -18.78 -4.86 -12.65
N VAL A 77 -18.46 -5.62 -11.61
CA VAL A 77 -17.99 -7.01 -11.71
C VAL A 77 -18.92 -7.89 -12.57
N ARG A 78 -20.24 -7.62 -12.53
CA ARG A 78 -21.22 -8.35 -13.36
C ARG A 78 -20.97 -8.13 -14.86
N GLU A 79 -20.63 -6.92 -15.26
CA GLU A 79 -20.34 -6.59 -16.68
C GLU A 79 -19.01 -7.19 -17.10
N LEU A 80 -17.98 -7.10 -16.24
CA LEU A 80 -16.68 -7.70 -16.53
C LEU A 80 -16.77 -9.21 -16.81
N LYS A 81 -17.60 -9.93 -16.04
CA LYS A 81 -17.83 -11.38 -16.25
C LYS A 81 -18.44 -11.73 -17.62
N THR A 82 -19.05 -10.79 -18.33
CA THR A 82 -19.58 -11.03 -19.67
C THR A 82 -18.55 -10.88 -20.78
N ILE A 83 -17.40 -10.24 -20.49
CA ILE A 83 -16.31 -9.99 -21.43
C ILE A 83 -14.96 -10.46 -20.84
N GLU A 84 -15.01 -11.46 -19.97
CA GLU A 84 -13.87 -11.94 -19.18
C GLU A 84 -12.70 -12.34 -20.07
N ASP A 85 -12.96 -13.13 -21.12
CA ASP A 85 -11.95 -13.60 -22.05
C ASP A 85 -11.29 -12.44 -22.83
N GLU A 86 -12.05 -11.37 -23.13
CA GLU A 86 -11.49 -10.19 -23.82
C GLU A 86 -10.53 -9.37 -22.95
N ILE A 87 -10.76 -9.38 -21.63
CA ILE A 87 -10.00 -8.58 -20.67
C ILE A 87 -8.75 -9.31 -20.19
N PHE A 88 -8.92 -10.60 -19.80
CA PHE A 88 -7.87 -11.34 -19.08
C PHE A 88 -7.04 -12.24 -19.98
N ASP A 89 -7.43 -12.44 -21.25
CA ASP A 89 -6.59 -13.16 -22.21
C ASP A 89 -5.30 -12.38 -22.51
N ALA A 90 -4.17 -13.06 -22.40
CA ALA A 90 -2.87 -12.47 -22.62
C ALA A 90 -2.54 -12.43 -24.13
N PRO A 91 -2.55 -11.24 -24.78
CA PRO A 91 -2.18 -11.13 -26.18
C PRO A 91 -0.67 -11.38 -26.33
N PRO A 92 -0.20 -11.93 -27.47
CA PRO A 92 1.24 -12.19 -27.65
C PRO A 92 2.09 -10.92 -27.78
N ARG A 93 1.47 -9.75 -27.94
CA ARG A 93 2.14 -8.44 -28.09
C ARG A 93 1.31 -7.31 -27.49
N ILE A 94 1.97 -6.36 -26.85
CA ILE A 94 1.37 -5.12 -26.38
C ILE A 94 1.70 -3.99 -27.36
N ARG A 95 0.68 -3.38 -27.96
CA ARG A 95 0.89 -2.29 -28.93
C ARG A 95 1.60 -1.11 -28.30
N GLY A 96 2.68 -0.66 -28.93
CA GLY A 96 3.46 0.49 -28.49
C GLY A 96 4.43 0.21 -27.32
N VAL A 97 4.43 -0.99 -26.73
CA VAL A 97 5.37 -1.39 -25.69
C VAL A 97 6.39 -2.36 -26.29
N ASP A 98 7.66 -2.02 -26.17
CA ASP A 98 8.76 -2.94 -26.49
C ASP A 98 9.02 -3.84 -25.27
N LEU A 99 8.63 -5.10 -25.38
CA LEU A 99 8.84 -6.09 -24.33
C LEU A 99 10.30 -6.52 -24.21
N ASN A 100 11.14 -6.20 -25.21
CA ASN A 100 12.57 -6.54 -25.20
C ASN A 100 12.86 -8.01 -24.89
N GLU A 101 12.07 -8.91 -25.47
CA GLU A 101 12.00 -10.36 -25.16
C GLU A 101 13.38 -11.05 -25.24
N SER A 102 14.18 -10.74 -26.27
CA SER A 102 15.50 -11.36 -26.45
C SER A 102 16.44 -11.10 -25.29
N GLU A 103 16.55 -9.84 -24.83
CA GLU A 103 17.42 -9.49 -23.71
C GLU A 103 16.89 -10.08 -22.39
N GLN A 104 15.56 -10.16 -22.21
CA GLN A 104 14.98 -10.83 -21.06
C GLN A 104 15.35 -12.32 -21.01
N LEU A 105 15.29 -13.02 -22.14
CA LEU A 105 15.70 -14.43 -22.23
C LEU A 105 17.19 -14.65 -21.98
N ASP A 106 18.03 -13.72 -22.42
CA ASP A 106 19.46 -13.80 -22.12
C ASP A 106 19.71 -13.57 -20.61
N LEU A 107 19.00 -12.63 -20.00
CA LEU A 107 19.08 -12.40 -18.56
C LEU A 107 18.52 -13.60 -17.77
N LEU A 108 17.44 -14.24 -18.23
CA LEU A 108 16.89 -15.46 -17.63
C LEU A 108 17.92 -16.60 -17.61
N LYS A 109 18.72 -16.77 -18.67
CA LYS A 109 19.82 -17.74 -18.70
C LYS A 109 20.87 -17.46 -17.61
N VAL A 110 21.20 -16.19 -17.40
CA VAL A 110 22.11 -15.76 -16.33
C VAL A 110 21.50 -16.08 -14.96
N PHE A 111 20.23 -15.79 -14.76
CA PHE A 111 19.50 -16.08 -13.51
C PHE A 111 19.40 -17.57 -13.21
N ALA A 112 19.21 -18.40 -14.23
CA ALA A 112 19.26 -19.87 -14.07
C ALA A 112 20.61 -20.34 -13.48
N GLY A 113 21.73 -19.66 -13.81
CA GLY A 113 23.03 -19.94 -13.21
C GLY A 113 23.16 -19.48 -11.74
N TYR A 114 22.35 -18.52 -11.31
CA TYR A 114 22.33 -18.06 -9.90
C TYR A 114 21.32 -18.83 -9.05
N TYR A 115 20.31 -19.41 -9.67
CA TYR A 115 19.16 -20.01 -9.00
C TYR A 115 19.53 -21.13 -8.00
N ALA A 116 20.52 -21.96 -8.32
CA ALA A 116 20.93 -23.04 -7.45
C ALA A 116 21.51 -22.56 -6.11
N ASP A 117 22.05 -21.33 -6.10
CA ASP A 117 22.69 -20.73 -4.93
C ASP A 117 21.72 -19.79 -4.14
N GLN A 118 20.44 -19.74 -4.50
CA GLN A 118 19.49 -18.87 -3.79
C GLN A 118 19.39 -19.27 -2.31
N PRO A 119 19.45 -18.31 -1.38
CA PRO A 119 19.64 -18.63 0.04
C PRO A 119 18.36 -18.82 0.84
N PHE A 120 17.20 -18.70 0.21
CA PHE A 120 15.91 -18.65 0.89
C PHE A 120 15.35 -20.05 1.14
N SER A 121 14.73 -20.23 2.31
CA SER A 121 14.05 -21.45 2.73
C SER A 121 12.53 -21.27 2.70
N GLU A 122 11.80 -22.37 2.71
CA GLU A 122 10.34 -22.41 2.80
C GLU A 122 9.88 -21.69 4.07
N GLU A 123 10.41 -22.12 5.22
CA GLU A 123 10.05 -21.64 6.55
C GLU A 123 11.13 -20.71 7.12
N LYS A 124 10.74 -19.91 8.10
CA LYS A 124 11.64 -18.97 8.79
C LYS A 124 12.79 -19.70 9.47
N GLN A 125 14.00 -19.31 9.16
CA GLN A 125 15.23 -19.85 9.75
C GLN A 125 15.82 -18.90 10.79
N PRO A 126 16.46 -19.45 11.85
CA PRO A 126 17.21 -18.61 12.79
C PRO A 126 18.28 -17.77 12.08
N GLY A 127 18.36 -16.49 12.42
CA GLY A 127 19.33 -15.58 11.83
C GLY A 127 18.96 -15.09 10.41
N ARG A 128 17.82 -15.49 9.85
CA ARG A 128 17.29 -14.99 8.58
C ARG A 128 16.05 -14.14 8.82
N ARG A 129 15.86 -13.14 7.97
CA ARG A 129 14.68 -12.24 7.99
C ARG A 129 13.60 -12.74 7.06
N TYR A 130 14.02 -13.22 5.88
CA TYR A 130 13.15 -13.66 4.80
C TYR A 130 12.95 -15.19 4.79
N PHE A 131 11.78 -15.63 4.33
CA PHE A 131 11.41 -17.03 4.04
C PHE A 131 10.29 -17.01 3.00
N PHE A 132 10.12 -18.09 2.21
CA PHE A 132 9.16 -18.11 1.10
C PHE A 132 7.70 -18.13 1.53
N ASP A 133 7.37 -18.87 2.61
CA ASP A 133 6.00 -18.98 3.11
C ASP A 133 5.62 -17.77 3.96
N ASN A 134 5.57 -16.61 3.32
CA ASN A 134 5.14 -15.35 3.90
C ASN A 134 3.95 -14.79 3.10
N PRO A 135 3.12 -13.89 3.68
CA PRO A 135 1.85 -13.49 3.07
C PRO A 135 1.97 -12.52 1.88
N ASN A 136 3.14 -11.89 1.64
CA ASN A 136 3.21 -10.73 0.76
C ASN A 136 4.23 -10.83 -0.37
N TYR A 137 5.37 -11.46 -0.17
CA TYR A 137 6.49 -11.43 -1.12
C TYR A 137 7.10 -12.81 -1.25
N THR A 138 6.64 -13.62 -2.21
CA THR A 138 6.93 -15.05 -2.24
C THR A 138 7.79 -15.45 -3.44
N TYR A 139 8.20 -16.68 -3.47
CA TYR A 139 8.93 -17.41 -4.51
C TYR A 139 9.53 -16.60 -5.67
N SER A 140 8.76 -16.37 -6.76
CA SER A 140 9.27 -15.72 -7.98
C SER A 140 9.78 -14.31 -7.71
N ASP A 141 9.11 -13.54 -6.84
CA ASP A 141 9.52 -12.18 -6.53
C ASP A 141 10.87 -12.15 -5.84
N ALA A 142 11.04 -12.96 -4.79
CA ALA A 142 12.29 -13.00 -4.02
C ALA A 142 13.44 -13.62 -4.82
N ILE A 143 13.18 -14.66 -5.62
CA ILE A 143 14.21 -15.31 -6.44
C ILE A 143 14.70 -14.34 -7.51
N VAL A 144 13.80 -13.63 -8.20
CA VAL A 144 14.17 -12.63 -9.21
C VAL A 144 14.90 -11.44 -8.56
N LEU A 145 14.44 -10.96 -7.41
CA LEU A 145 15.12 -9.91 -6.65
C LEU A 145 16.54 -10.32 -6.27
N TYR A 146 16.73 -11.54 -5.72
CA TYR A 146 18.04 -12.10 -5.43
C TYR A 146 18.94 -12.12 -6.67
N CYS A 147 18.42 -12.63 -7.79
CA CYS A 147 19.16 -12.70 -9.04
C CYS A 147 19.55 -11.30 -9.55
N MET A 148 18.65 -10.33 -9.46
CA MET A 148 18.88 -8.95 -9.86
C MET A 148 19.95 -8.29 -8.99
N ILE A 149 19.88 -8.38 -7.67
CA ILE A 149 20.90 -7.80 -6.76
C ILE A 149 22.26 -8.44 -7.02
N ARG A 150 22.30 -9.77 -7.18
CA ARG A 150 23.55 -10.51 -7.49
C ARG A 150 24.14 -10.07 -8.83
N HIS A 151 23.30 -9.84 -9.84
CA HIS A 151 23.71 -9.44 -11.19
C HIS A 151 24.19 -7.98 -11.24
N LEU A 152 23.40 -7.07 -10.68
CA LEU A 152 23.66 -5.62 -10.75
C LEU A 152 24.74 -5.16 -9.79
N ARG A 153 24.89 -5.83 -8.64
CA ARG A 153 25.81 -5.46 -7.57
C ARG A 153 25.66 -3.98 -7.17
N PRO A 154 24.46 -3.54 -6.80
CA PRO A 154 24.16 -2.14 -6.54
C PRO A 154 24.98 -1.63 -5.34
N ARG A 155 25.27 -0.34 -5.32
CA ARG A 155 25.81 0.34 -4.14
C ARG A 155 24.67 0.80 -3.22
N ARG A 156 23.52 1.16 -3.81
CA ARG A 156 22.35 1.64 -3.10
C ARG A 156 21.07 0.96 -3.57
N ILE A 157 20.20 0.71 -2.62
CA ILE A 157 18.80 0.32 -2.88
C ILE A 157 17.92 1.29 -2.11
N VAL A 158 17.01 1.97 -2.82
CA VAL A 158 15.95 2.77 -2.22
C VAL A 158 14.64 2.05 -2.49
N GLU A 159 13.92 1.69 -1.43
CA GLU A 159 12.62 1.02 -1.51
C GLU A 159 11.52 1.96 -1.04
N ILE A 160 10.46 2.06 -1.82
CA ILE A 160 9.21 2.74 -1.51
C ILE A 160 8.17 1.67 -1.19
N GLY A 161 7.65 1.65 0.04
CA GLY A 161 7.03 0.51 0.68
C GLY A 161 8.07 -0.33 1.42
N SER A 162 7.68 -1.09 2.43
CA SER A 162 8.63 -1.93 3.15
C SER A 162 7.99 -3.15 3.79
N GLY A 163 8.71 -4.26 3.80
CA GLY A 163 8.19 -5.50 4.35
C GLY A 163 9.09 -6.71 4.12
N TYR A 164 8.54 -7.76 3.54
CA TYR A 164 9.28 -8.99 3.26
C TYR A 164 10.27 -8.84 2.10
N SER A 165 10.02 -7.95 1.15
CA SER A 165 10.97 -7.54 0.11
C SER A 165 12.25 -6.95 0.72
N SER A 166 12.09 -6.03 1.68
CA SER A 166 13.20 -5.47 2.47
C SER A 166 13.99 -6.57 3.18
N CYS A 167 13.31 -7.56 3.76
CA CYS A 167 13.95 -8.70 4.41
C CYS A 167 14.78 -9.53 3.45
N ALA A 168 14.29 -9.79 2.23
CA ALA A 168 15.04 -10.48 1.19
C ALA A 168 16.28 -9.69 0.77
N MET A 169 16.15 -8.36 0.57
CA MET A 169 17.28 -7.47 0.26
C MET A 169 18.36 -7.52 1.34
N LEU A 170 17.96 -7.45 2.61
CA LEU A 170 18.88 -7.46 3.75
C LEU A 170 19.60 -8.80 3.91
N ASP A 171 18.91 -9.93 3.69
CA ASP A 171 19.53 -11.24 3.73
C ASP A 171 20.53 -11.42 2.56
N VAL A 172 20.20 -10.97 1.35
CA VAL A 172 21.13 -10.98 0.20
C VAL A 172 22.33 -10.07 0.45
N ASN A 173 22.12 -8.88 1.00
CA ASN A 173 23.17 -7.92 1.33
C ASN A 173 24.14 -8.51 2.36
N GLU A 174 23.64 -9.15 3.40
CA GLU A 174 24.48 -9.81 4.43
C GLU A 174 25.26 -10.97 3.84
N LEU A 175 24.61 -11.82 3.03
CA LEU A 175 25.21 -13.07 2.55
C LEU A 175 26.21 -12.90 1.43
N LEU A 176 25.98 -11.96 0.51
CA LEU A 176 26.76 -11.83 -0.72
C LEU A 176 27.60 -10.55 -0.80
N PHE A 177 27.31 -9.57 0.07
CA PHE A 177 27.90 -8.23 -0.03
C PHE A 177 28.48 -7.72 1.30
N ASP A 178 28.55 -8.54 2.34
CA ASP A 178 29.08 -8.16 3.67
C ASP A 178 28.41 -6.88 4.22
N ASN A 179 27.11 -6.70 3.91
CA ASN A 179 26.33 -5.50 4.23
C ASN A 179 26.87 -4.18 3.63
N SER A 180 27.52 -4.24 2.48
CA SER A 180 28.08 -3.06 1.82
C SER A 180 27.04 -2.26 1.01
N ILE A 181 25.85 -2.82 0.74
CA ILE A 181 24.77 -2.12 0.04
C ILE A 181 24.07 -1.19 1.02
N GLU A 182 24.01 0.10 0.69
CA GLU A 182 23.26 1.10 1.45
C GLU A 182 21.76 0.96 1.17
N CYS A 183 20.98 0.50 2.16
CA CYS A 183 19.53 0.31 2.02
C CYS A 183 18.76 1.44 2.71
N THR A 184 17.87 2.10 1.95
CA THR A 184 16.93 3.11 2.45
C THR A 184 15.51 2.64 2.20
N PHE A 185 14.70 2.55 3.25
CA PHE A 185 13.30 2.13 3.21
C PHE A 185 12.40 3.32 3.53
N ILE A 186 11.46 3.63 2.64
CA ILE A 186 10.53 4.75 2.75
C ILE A 186 9.13 4.19 2.93
N ASP A 187 8.55 4.33 4.11
CA ASP A 187 7.24 3.79 4.42
C ASP A 187 6.58 4.61 5.53
N PRO A 188 5.38 5.17 5.34
CA PRO A 188 4.69 5.90 6.40
C PRO A 188 4.31 5.02 7.59
N TYR A 189 4.25 3.69 7.42
CA TYR A 189 3.84 2.72 8.43
C TYR A 189 4.82 1.55 8.53
N PRO A 190 6.10 1.76 8.94
CA PRO A 190 7.17 0.76 8.86
C PRO A 190 7.12 -0.30 9.96
N GLN A 191 6.02 -0.45 10.68
CA GLN A 191 5.91 -1.35 11.84
C GLN A 191 6.14 -2.81 11.45
N LEU A 192 5.68 -3.22 10.25
CA LEU A 192 5.93 -4.57 9.76
C LEU A 192 7.44 -4.81 9.63
N LEU A 193 8.14 -3.97 8.89
CA LEU A 193 9.59 -4.08 8.71
C LEU A 193 10.34 -4.03 10.04
N GLN A 194 9.97 -3.09 10.94
CA GLN A 194 10.58 -2.95 12.26
C GLN A 194 10.44 -4.21 13.13
N GLY A 195 9.36 -4.98 12.94
CA GLY A 195 9.12 -6.25 13.61
C GLY A 195 9.88 -7.43 12.99
N LEU A 196 10.28 -7.34 11.73
CA LEU A 196 10.94 -8.41 10.97
C LEU A 196 12.48 -8.32 11.01
N ILE A 197 13.04 -7.11 11.07
CA ILE A 197 14.49 -6.88 11.04
C ILE A 197 15.16 -7.20 12.37
N GLN A 198 16.45 -7.47 12.30
CA GLN A 198 17.29 -7.76 13.47
C GLN A 198 17.74 -6.45 14.18
N PRO A 199 18.07 -6.49 15.48
CA PRO A 199 18.58 -5.32 16.20
C PRO A 199 19.86 -4.71 15.56
N SER A 200 20.69 -5.54 14.92
CA SER A 200 21.89 -5.10 14.19
C SER A 200 21.58 -4.26 12.96
N ASP A 201 20.43 -4.50 12.31
CA ASP A 201 20.03 -3.79 11.10
C ASP A 201 19.68 -2.34 11.39
N LYS A 202 19.07 -2.05 12.54
CA LYS A 202 18.68 -0.68 12.95
C LYS A 202 19.83 0.33 12.92
N LYS A 203 21.07 -0.13 12.94
CA LYS A 203 22.27 0.71 12.86
C LYS A 203 22.81 0.88 11.43
N ARG A 204 22.34 0.05 10.50
CA ARG A 204 22.87 -0.05 9.13
C ARG A 204 21.90 0.41 8.06
N VAL A 205 20.59 0.30 8.33
CA VAL A 205 19.56 0.70 7.38
C VAL A 205 19.00 2.07 7.75
N ARG A 206 18.58 2.80 6.73
CA ARG A 206 17.85 4.05 6.90
C ARG A 206 16.35 3.80 6.68
N ILE A 207 15.55 3.94 7.74
CA ILE A 207 14.09 3.85 7.65
C ILE A 207 13.53 5.27 7.75
N LEU A 208 12.84 5.71 6.71
CA LEU A 208 12.16 7.00 6.65
C LEU A 208 10.66 6.76 6.87
N ALA A 209 10.20 6.92 8.12
CA ALA A 209 8.80 6.75 8.52
C ALA A 209 7.97 7.96 8.08
N ARG A 210 7.78 8.12 6.76
CA ARG A 210 7.03 9.21 6.12
C ARG A 210 6.56 8.83 4.72
N LYS A 211 5.59 9.58 4.21
CA LYS A 211 5.13 9.40 2.82
C LYS A 211 6.25 9.77 1.85
N VAL A 212 6.31 9.09 0.72
CA VAL A 212 7.32 9.34 -0.31
C VAL A 212 7.29 10.80 -0.81
N GLN A 213 6.12 11.44 -0.79
CA GLN A 213 5.94 12.85 -1.16
C GLN A 213 6.63 13.84 -0.18
N GLU A 214 7.05 13.37 0.97
CA GLU A 214 7.71 14.16 2.03
C GLU A 214 9.22 13.89 2.11
N VAL A 215 9.71 12.96 1.27
CA VAL A 215 11.13 12.63 1.18
C VAL A 215 11.85 13.62 0.27
N ASP A 216 13.06 14.00 0.65
CA ASP A 216 13.92 14.87 -0.15
C ASP A 216 14.27 14.18 -1.48
N ASP A 217 14.13 14.91 -2.59
CA ASP A 217 14.47 14.46 -3.93
C ASP A 217 15.95 13.98 -4.02
N ALA A 218 16.84 14.48 -3.17
CA ALA A 218 18.24 14.08 -3.11
C ALA A 218 18.42 12.56 -2.94
N VAL A 219 17.54 11.91 -2.15
CA VAL A 219 17.58 10.46 -1.93
C VAL A 219 17.49 9.68 -3.25
N PHE A 220 16.71 10.19 -4.21
CA PHE A 220 16.53 9.56 -5.52
C PHE A 220 17.59 10.00 -6.54
N ARG A 221 18.08 11.25 -6.45
CA ARG A 221 19.14 11.79 -7.31
C ARG A 221 20.49 11.16 -7.04
N GLU A 222 20.72 10.64 -5.83
CA GLU A 222 21.94 9.96 -5.42
C GLU A 222 22.09 8.54 -5.99
N LEU A 223 21.01 7.98 -6.56
CA LEU A 223 21.07 6.70 -7.24
C LEU A 223 21.92 6.81 -8.51
N GLU A 224 22.91 5.92 -8.64
CA GLU A 224 23.88 5.83 -9.73
C GLU A 224 23.58 4.65 -10.67
N PRO A 225 24.24 4.54 -11.83
CA PRO A 225 24.08 3.37 -12.69
C PRO A 225 24.26 2.06 -11.93
N SER A 226 23.35 1.12 -12.15
CA SER A 226 23.19 -0.18 -11.46
C SER A 226 22.59 -0.13 -10.05
N ASP A 227 22.38 1.03 -9.47
CA ASP A 227 21.58 1.16 -8.26
C ASP A 227 20.11 0.87 -8.54
N ILE A 228 19.35 0.56 -7.48
CA ILE A 228 17.98 0.08 -7.58
C ILE A 228 17.03 1.06 -6.87
N LEU A 229 16.00 1.51 -7.60
CA LEU A 229 14.77 2.04 -7.03
C LEU A 229 13.72 0.92 -7.04
N PHE A 230 13.30 0.48 -5.86
CA PHE A 230 12.29 -0.56 -5.69
C PHE A 230 10.96 0.11 -5.31
N ILE A 231 9.90 -0.17 -6.07
CA ILE A 231 8.57 0.43 -5.91
C ILE A 231 7.58 -0.67 -5.56
N ASP A 232 7.09 -0.65 -4.33
CA ASP A 232 5.97 -1.43 -3.81
C ASP A 232 5.01 -0.46 -3.11
N SER A 233 4.26 0.28 -3.92
CA SER A 233 3.48 1.45 -3.54
C SER A 233 2.04 1.10 -3.14
N SER A 234 1.15 2.11 -3.08
CA SER A 234 -0.28 1.85 -2.88
C SER A 234 -1.00 1.26 -4.10
N HIS A 235 -0.35 1.17 -5.25
CA HIS A 235 -0.87 0.74 -6.56
C HIS A 235 -2.06 1.58 -7.06
N LEU A 236 -2.27 2.79 -6.50
CA LEU A 236 -3.40 3.65 -6.84
C LEU A 236 -2.95 5.01 -7.36
N SER A 237 -3.17 5.23 -8.68
CA SER A 237 -3.07 6.55 -9.28
C SER A 237 -4.32 7.37 -8.96
N LYS A 238 -4.17 8.36 -8.10
CA LYS A 238 -5.21 9.32 -7.71
C LYS A 238 -4.58 10.64 -7.29
N THR A 239 -5.40 11.69 -7.11
CA THR A 239 -4.92 12.99 -6.64
C THR A 239 -4.12 12.87 -5.34
N GLY A 240 -2.86 13.33 -5.37
CA GLY A 240 -1.97 13.30 -4.20
C GLY A 240 -1.39 11.93 -3.85
N SER A 241 -1.58 10.88 -4.70
CA SER A 241 -1.04 9.55 -4.43
C SER A 241 0.49 9.49 -4.58
N ASP A 242 1.06 8.49 -3.94
CA ASP A 242 2.44 8.05 -4.11
C ASP A 242 2.73 7.63 -5.56
N VAL A 243 1.85 6.84 -6.18
CA VAL A 243 1.96 6.41 -7.58
C VAL A 243 2.17 7.62 -8.50
N ASN A 244 1.30 8.64 -8.45
CA ASN A 244 1.45 9.84 -9.28
C ASN A 244 2.75 10.60 -8.96
N TYR A 245 3.14 10.66 -7.68
CA TYR A 245 4.39 11.31 -7.28
C TYR A 245 5.61 10.57 -7.83
N ILE A 246 5.61 9.24 -7.79
CA ILE A 246 6.67 8.39 -8.31
C ILE A 246 6.83 8.60 -9.81
N TYR A 247 5.75 8.42 -10.58
CA TYR A 247 5.85 8.46 -12.05
C TYR A 247 6.09 9.86 -12.61
N PHE A 248 5.50 10.90 -12.00
CA PHE A 248 5.59 12.26 -12.55
C PHE A 248 6.72 13.08 -11.96
N ARG A 249 7.29 12.66 -10.82
CA ARG A 249 8.36 13.41 -10.18
C ARG A 249 9.64 12.59 -9.96
N ILE A 250 9.56 11.38 -9.40
CA ILE A 250 10.75 10.61 -9.03
C ILE A 250 11.42 9.98 -10.27
N LEU A 251 10.66 9.25 -11.10
CA LEU A 251 11.23 8.58 -12.28
C LEU A 251 11.96 9.56 -13.23
N PRO A 252 11.45 10.78 -13.49
CA PRO A 252 12.18 11.78 -14.27
C PRO A 252 13.53 12.18 -13.64
N LEU A 253 13.66 12.19 -12.29
CA LEU A 253 14.88 12.59 -11.58
C LEU A 253 16.01 11.55 -11.62
N LEU A 254 15.71 10.31 -11.97
CA LEU A 254 16.70 9.24 -11.95
C LEU A 254 17.78 9.44 -13.02
N ARG A 255 18.99 9.05 -12.69
CA ARG A 255 20.09 9.03 -13.66
C ARG A 255 19.95 7.88 -14.65
N GLU A 256 20.56 8.03 -15.81
CA GLU A 256 20.73 6.93 -16.76
C GLU A 256 21.45 5.75 -16.09
N GLY A 257 21.01 4.53 -16.38
CA GLY A 257 21.59 3.31 -15.83
C GLY A 257 21.00 2.84 -14.50
N VAL A 258 20.15 3.63 -13.83
CA VAL A 258 19.40 3.19 -12.65
C VAL A 258 18.36 2.16 -13.05
N TYR A 259 18.24 1.10 -12.24
CA TYR A 259 17.22 0.06 -12.39
C TYR A 259 16.02 0.36 -11.48
N ILE A 260 14.85 0.09 -12.02
CA ILE A 260 13.58 0.33 -11.34
C ILE A 260 12.81 -0.98 -11.28
N HIS A 261 12.44 -1.41 -10.08
CA HIS A 261 11.46 -2.47 -9.87
C HIS A 261 10.09 -1.87 -9.64
N VAL A 262 9.07 -2.38 -10.30
CA VAL A 262 7.67 -2.08 -10.02
C VAL A 262 6.97 -3.37 -9.66
N HIS A 263 6.48 -3.45 -8.42
CA HIS A 263 5.79 -4.61 -7.89
C HIS A 263 4.33 -4.67 -8.36
N ASP A 264 3.75 -5.87 -8.36
CA ASP A 264 2.33 -6.13 -8.72
C ASP A 264 1.90 -5.60 -10.11
N VAL A 265 2.84 -5.59 -11.06
CA VAL A 265 2.53 -5.37 -12.47
C VAL A 265 2.53 -6.69 -13.21
N PHE A 266 1.35 -7.14 -13.63
CA PHE A 266 1.13 -8.41 -14.31
C PHE A 266 1.09 -8.24 -15.83
N TYR A 267 1.51 -9.24 -16.57
CA TYR A 267 1.29 -9.30 -18.02
C TYR A 267 -0.14 -9.79 -18.30
N PRO A 268 -0.92 -9.11 -19.15
CA PRO A 268 -0.59 -8.04 -20.10
C PRO A 268 -0.86 -6.59 -19.60
N PHE A 269 -0.50 -6.23 -18.38
CA PHE A 269 -0.83 -4.99 -17.67
C PHE A 269 -2.30 -4.96 -17.22
N GLU A 270 -2.80 -6.13 -16.82
CA GLU A 270 -4.09 -6.31 -16.18
C GLU A 270 -3.90 -7.04 -14.85
N TYR A 271 -4.71 -6.72 -13.85
CA TYR A 271 -4.64 -7.38 -12.55
C TYR A 271 -5.31 -8.76 -12.59
N PRO A 272 -4.92 -9.70 -11.70
CA PRO A 272 -5.61 -10.98 -11.58
C PRO A 272 -7.11 -10.78 -11.40
N LYS A 273 -7.92 -11.55 -12.13
CA LYS A 273 -9.38 -11.39 -12.14
C LYS A 273 -10.00 -11.55 -10.75
N GLU A 274 -9.41 -12.41 -9.92
CA GLU A 274 -9.83 -12.58 -8.53
C GLU A 274 -9.72 -11.28 -7.74
N TRP A 275 -8.62 -10.53 -7.89
CA TRP A 275 -8.40 -9.25 -7.24
C TRP A 275 -9.38 -8.18 -7.73
N VAL A 276 -9.63 -8.17 -9.03
CA VAL A 276 -10.63 -7.25 -9.62
C VAL A 276 -12.02 -7.57 -9.09
N TYR A 277 -12.36 -8.86 -8.95
CA TYR A 277 -13.67 -9.30 -8.44
C TYR A 277 -13.83 -9.09 -6.94
N GLU A 278 -12.75 -9.07 -6.16
CA GLU A 278 -12.71 -8.64 -4.76
C GLU A 278 -12.95 -7.14 -4.58
N GLY A 279 -12.91 -6.36 -5.67
CA GLY A 279 -13.10 -4.91 -5.64
C GLY A 279 -11.83 -4.11 -5.42
N ARG A 280 -10.65 -4.71 -5.59
CA ARG A 280 -9.38 -3.96 -5.61
C ARG A 280 -9.38 -3.08 -6.85
N ALA A 281 -9.51 -1.78 -6.65
CA ALA A 281 -9.53 -0.79 -7.72
C ALA A 281 -8.13 -0.25 -8.04
N TRP A 282 -7.12 -1.13 -8.00
CA TRP A 282 -5.75 -0.78 -8.35
C TRP A 282 -5.66 -0.43 -9.84
N ASN A 283 -4.82 0.54 -10.16
CA ASN A 283 -4.73 1.07 -11.53
C ASN A 283 -3.31 1.47 -11.94
N GLU A 284 -2.30 1.18 -11.12
CA GLU A 284 -0.90 1.46 -11.43
C GLU A 284 -0.45 0.73 -12.71
N ALA A 285 -0.86 -0.53 -12.90
CA ALA A 285 -0.51 -1.29 -14.10
C ALA A 285 -0.93 -0.60 -15.40
N TYR A 286 -2.08 0.09 -15.41
CA TYR A 286 -2.55 0.86 -16.57
C TYR A 286 -1.69 2.11 -16.82
N LEU A 287 -1.29 2.79 -15.73
CA LEU A 287 -0.37 3.93 -15.82
C LEU A 287 1.00 3.48 -16.34
N VAL A 288 1.53 2.35 -15.83
CA VAL A 288 2.78 1.73 -16.29
C VAL A 288 2.71 1.41 -17.77
N ARG A 289 1.63 0.79 -18.22
CA ARG A 289 1.43 0.49 -19.65
C ARG A 289 1.44 1.75 -20.50
N ALA A 290 0.69 2.78 -20.10
CA ALA A 290 0.66 4.07 -20.80
C ALA A 290 2.04 4.76 -20.79
N PHE A 291 2.75 4.70 -19.66
CA PHE A 291 4.09 5.23 -19.51
C PHE A 291 5.11 4.54 -20.44
N LEU A 292 5.00 3.23 -20.63
CA LEU A 292 5.92 2.46 -21.48
C LEU A 292 5.59 2.55 -22.98
N GLN A 293 4.36 2.94 -23.35
CA GLN A 293 4.00 3.07 -24.76
C GLN A 293 4.84 4.16 -25.44
N TYR A 294 5.58 3.77 -26.48
CA TYR A 294 6.46 4.65 -27.28
C TYR A 294 7.55 5.36 -26.47
N ASN A 295 7.73 5.01 -25.19
CA ASN A 295 8.74 5.59 -24.30
C ASN A 295 10.06 4.83 -24.47
N ARG A 296 11.09 5.51 -24.97
CA ARG A 296 12.43 4.96 -25.14
C ARG A 296 13.38 5.30 -23.99
N ALA A 297 12.94 6.12 -23.06
CA ALA A 297 13.74 6.50 -21.89
C ALA A 297 13.80 5.43 -20.81
N PHE A 298 12.90 4.44 -20.88
CA PHE A 298 12.83 3.32 -19.96
C PHE A 298 12.66 2.02 -20.73
N GLN A 299 13.58 1.09 -20.55
CA GLN A 299 13.59 -0.21 -21.22
C GLN A 299 13.21 -1.31 -20.24
N ILE A 300 12.33 -2.22 -20.65
CA ILE A 300 12.03 -3.44 -19.90
C ILE A 300 13.27 -4.33 -19.90
N LYS A 301 13.73 -4.73 -18.71
CA LYS A 301 14.87 -5.63 -18.51
C LYS A 301 14.45 -7.02 -18.07
N PHE A 302 13.36 -7.10 -17.28
CA PHE A 302 12.80 -8.38 -16.87
C PHE A 302 11.33 -8.19 -16.47
N PHE A 303 10.47 -9.04 -16.97
CA PHE A 303 9.04 -9.06 -16.68
C PHE A 303 8.62 -10.51 -16.45
N ASN A 304 8.69 -10.95 -15.19
CA ASN A 304 8.54 -12.37 -14.86
C ASN A 304 7.22 -12.98 -15.34
N SER A 305 6.09 -12.28 -15.14
CA SER A 305 4.79 -12.77 -15.56
C SER A 305 4.65 -12.90 -17.10
N PHE A 306 5.28 -12.00 -17.87
CA PHE A 306 5.40 -12.13 -19.33
C PHE A 306 6.20 -13.39 -19.71
N LEU A 307 7.38 -13.56 -19.12
CA LEU A 307 8.25 -14.70 -19.43
C LEU A 307 7.61 -16.02 -18.98
N ILE A 308 6.92 -16.06 -17.84
CA ILE A 308 6.18 -17.26 -17.40
C ILE A 308 5.02 -17.58 -18.35
N ALA A 309 4.32 -16.56 -18.84
CA ALA A 309 3.22 -16.76 -19.79
C ALA A 309 3.68 -17.30 -21.16
N THR A 310 4.87 -16.86 -21.63
CA THR A 310 5.36 -17.15 -22.99
C THR A 310 6.44 -18.23 -23.04
N HIS A 311 7.20 -18.42 -21.96
CA HIS A 311 8.37 -19.32 -21.87
C HIS A 311 8.34 -20.17 -20.60
N ARG A 312 7.18 -20.65 -20.21
CA ARG A 312 6.96 -21.46 -19.01
C ARG A 312 7.89 -22.66 -18.92
N ASP A 313 8.11 -23.33 -20.04
CA ASP A 313 8.98 -24.50 -20.17
C ASP A 313 10.45 -24.23 -19.78
N VAL A 314 10.93 -22.99 -19.96
CA VAL A 314 12.25 -22.56 -19.51
C VAL A 314 12.30 -22.52 -17.99
N PHE A 315 11.29 -21.96 -17.33
CA PHE A 315 11.22 -21.93 -15.87
C PHE A 315 11.10 -23.33 -15.28
N GLU A 316 10.29 -24.21 -15.88
CA GLU A 316 10.15 -25.61 -15.45
C GLU A 316 11.49 -26.34 -15.43
N ARG A 317 12.35 -26.09 -16.40
CA ARG A 317 13.68 -26.71 -16.49
C ARG A 317 14.73 -26.03 -15.62
N THR A 318 14.66 -24.73 -15.42
CA THR A 318 15.79 -23.96 -14.86
C THR A 318 15.51 -23.31 -13.52
N MET A 319 14.28 -22.86 -13.26
CA MET A 319 13.90 -22.11 -12.05
C MET A 319 12.51 -22.50 -11.55
N PRO A 320 12.24 -23.80 -11.27
CA PRO A 320 10.89 -24.31 -11.02
C PRO A 320 10.18 -23.70 -9.81
N LEU A 321 10.89 -23.24 -8.78
CA LEU A 321 10.26 -22.57 -7.63
C LEU A 321 9.54 -21.26 -8.03
N CYS A 322 9.99 -20.59 -9.09
CA CYS A 322 9.31 -19.39 -9.58
C CYS A 322 7.88 -19.67 -10.07
N LEU A 323 7.53 -20.92 -10.36
CA LEU A 323 6.19 -21.30 -10.80
C LEU A 323 5.24 -21.61 -9.65
N ARG A 324 5.72 -21.70 -8.40
CA ARG A 324 4.87 -21.95 -7.22
C ARG A 324 3.97 -20.77 -6.88
N CYS A 325 4.46 -19.55 -7.08
CA CYS A 325 3.68 -18.33 -7.09
C CYS A 325 4.16 -17.48 -8.26
N PRO A 326 3.43 -17.38 -9.36
CA PRO A 326 3.79 -16.53 -10.49
C PRO A 326 3.48 -15.06 -10.20
N CYS A 327 4.00 -14.56 -9.08
CA CYS A 327 3.86 -13.19 -8.66
C CYS A 327 4.40 -12.24 -9.73
N ALA A 328 4.11 -10.95 -9.65
CA ALA A 328 4.35 -10.03 -10.74
C ALA A 328 5.38 -8.97 -10.39
N ASN A 329 6.50 -9.04 -11.04
CA ASN A 329 7.51 -7.98 -10.94
C ASN A 329 7.96 -7.54 -12.34
N LEU A 330 8.05 -6.22 -12.52
CA LEU A 330 8.53 -5.58 -13.70
C LEU A 330 9.82 -4.82 -13.39
N TRP A 331 10.88 -5.13 -14.11
CA TRP A 331 12.16 -4.44 -14.00
C TRP A 331 12.43 -3.60 -15.22
N LEU A 332 12.67 -2.32 -14.97
CA LEU A 332 13.01 -1.32 -15.98
C LEU A 332 14.45 -0.84 -15.77
N LYS A 333 15.03 -0.28 -16.82
CA LYS A 333 16.28 0.48 -16.74
C LYS A 333 16.07 1.84 -17.40
N LYS A 334 16.48 2.93 -16.75
CA LYS A 334 16.52 4.24 -17.40
C LYS A 334 17.69 4.26 -18.39
N THR A 335 17.41 4.65 -19.64
CA THR A 335 18.32 4.54 -20.77
C THR A 335 18.70 5.88 -21.39
N ILE A 336 18.15 6.97 -20.90
CA ILE A 336 18.42 8.33 -21.42
C ILE A 336 18.88 9.21 -20.28
N HIS A 337 20.00 9.91 -20.52
CA HIS A 337 20.42 11.01 -19.68
C HIS A 337 19.57 12.25 -19.99
N ASP A 338 19.08 12.89 -18.94
CA ASP A 338 18.38 14.18 -19.04
C ASP A 338 19.35 15.30 -18.63
N PRO A 339 19.85 16.13 -19.56
CA PRO A 339 20.80 17.18 -19.25
C PRO A 339 20.23 18.30 -18.36
N ASP A 340 18.90 18.39 -18.24
CA ASP A 340 18.27 19.37 -17.34
C ASP A 340 18.32 18.92 -15.88
N LEU A 341 18.61 17.65 -15.60
CA LEU A 341 18.81 17.15 -14.22
C LEU A 341 20.06 17.78 -13.60
N ASP A 342 21.11 18.01 -14.37
CA ASP A 342 22.35 18.62 -13.89
C ASP A 342 22.15 20.11 -13.55
N ARG A 343 21.18 20.76 -14.22
CA ARG A 343 20.80 22.17 -14.00
C ARG A 343 19.77 22.36 -12.89
N ALA A 344 18.98 21.33 -12.57
CA ALA A 344 17.87 21.40 -11.61
C ALA A 344 18.35 21.37 -10.14
N GLY A 345 19.63 21.09 -9.86
CA GLY A 345 20.21 21.24 -8.52
C GLY A 345 20.11 22.64 -7.94
N GLU A 346 19.86 23.65 -8.78
CA GLU A 346 19.75 25.05 -8.35
C GLU A 346 18.30 25.57 -8.14
N ARG A 347 17.25 24.82 -8.47
CA ARG A 347 15.87 25.38 -8.52
C ARG A 347 14.77 24.67 -7.77
N SER A 348 15.01 23.63 -7.02
CA SER A 348 13.92 22.87 -6.35
C SER A 348 14.09 22.73 -4.85
N GLU A 349 14.44 23.80 -4.17
CA GLU A 349 13.89 23.96 -2.82
C GLU A 349 12.40 24.31 -2.98
N ARG A 350 11.51 23.31 -2.92
CA ARG A 350 10.20 23.59 -2.35
C ARG A 350 10.51 24.12 -0.96
N LYS A 351 10.39 25.44 -0.76
CA LYS A 351 10.34 26.00 0.58
C LYS A 351 9.30 25.19 1.30
N ALA A 352 9.75 24.31 2.21
CA ALA A 352 8.86 23.61 3.11
C ALA A 352 7.92 24.70 3.64
N LYS A 353 6.60 24.48 3.54
CA LYS A 353 5.67 25.47 4.09
C LYS A 353 6.08 25.66 5.54
N PRO A 354 6.30 26.89 5.99
CA PRO A 354 6.80 27.12 7.34
C PRO A 354 5.89 26.41 8.34
N VAL A 355 6.50 25.76 9.32
CA VAL A 355 5.75 25.16 10.43
C VAL A 355 5.07 26.31 11.18
N PRO A 356 3.74 26.27 11.39
CA PRO A 356 3.02 27.36 12.03
C PRO A 356 3.42 27.52 13.50
N GLU A 357 3.31 28.73 14.01
CA GLU A 357 3.49 29.01 15.44
C GLU A 357 2.39 28.40 16.32
N VAL A 358 1.24 28.13 15.72
CA VAL A 358 0.07 27.53 16.36
C VAL A 358 -0.28 26.23 15.66
N ILE A 359 -0.30 25.14 16.41
CA ILE A 359 -0.77 23.82 15.96
C ILE A 359 -2.08 23.50 16.66
N GLU A 360 -3.12 23.24 15.90
CA GLU A 360 -4.40 22.67 16.35
C GLU A 360 -4.49 21.25 15.78
N PRO A 361 -4.18 20.21 16.58
CA PRO A 361 -3.96 18.85 16.06
C PRO A 361 -5.16 18.23 15.31
N PHE A 362 -6.36 18.73 15.56
CA PHE A 362 -7.59 18.30 14.90
C PHE A 362 -7.79 18.89 13.49
N ARG A 363 -7.00 19.88 13.08
CA ARG A 363 -7.09 20.48 11.75
C ARG A 363 -6.32 19.66 10.72
N ALA A 364 -6.95 19.32 9.61
CA ALA A 364 -6.34 18.55 8.55
C ALA A 364 -5.05 19.18 7.99
N GLU A 365 -4.99 20.53 7.92
CA GLU A 365 -3.78 21.25 7.47
C GLU A 365 -2.61 21.15 8.45
N HIS A 366 -2.86 20.79 9.72
CA HIS A 366 -1.83 20.61 10.76
C HIS A 366 -1.40 19.16 10.95
N ALA A 367 -2.14 18.17 10.37
CA ALA A 367 -1.84 16.76 10.52
C ALA A 367 -0.41 16.38 10.09
N ARG A 368 0.14 17.05 9.08
CA ARG A 368 1.52 16.84 8.60
C ARG A 368 2.63 17.23 9.58
N PHE A 369 2.30 17.99 10.63
CA PHE A 369 3.24 18.41 11.68
C PHE A 369 3.16 17.48 12.91
N LEU A 370 2.18 16.58 12.95
CA LEU A 370 2.04 15.57 13.98
C LEU A 370 2.94 14.38 13.65
N GLY A 371 3.84 14.05 14.57
CA GLY A 371 4.68 12.86 14.52
C GLY A 371 3.96 11.63 15.08
N GLU A 372 4.71 10.74 15.74
CA GLU A 372 4.13 9.57 16.38
C GLU A 372 3.25 9.92 17.59
N GLY A 373 2.35 9.03 17.94
CA GLY A 373 1.60 9.09 19.20
C GLY A 373 0.31 9.89 19.18
N TRP A 374 -0.28 10.15 18.03
CA TRP A 374 -1.58 10.80 17.88
C TRP A 374 -2.63 9.82 17.38
N HIS A 375 -3.82 9.91 17.94
CA HIS A 375 -5.01 9.24 17.40
C HIS A 375 -5.70 10.12 16.35
N GLU A 376 -6.65 9.53 15.60
CA GLU A 376 -7.48 10.30 14.67
C GLU A 376 -8.22 11.45 15.39
N PRO A 377 -8.40 12.60 14.74
CA PRO A 377 -9.10 13.73 15.31
C PRO A 377 -10.56 13.43 15.69
N GLU A 378 -10.97 13.94 16.85
CA GLU A 378 -12.36 13.86 17.32
C GLU A 378 -12.93 15.30 17.51
N GLY A 379 -13.65 15.77 16.50
CA GLY A 379 -14.25 17.12 16.55
C GLY A 379 -13.20 18.23 16.64
N THR A 380 -13.01 18.82 17.83
CA THR A 380 -12.13 19.96 18.07
C THR A 380 -10.86 19.61 18.85
N HIS A 381 -10.50 18.33 18.92
CA HIS A 381 -9.33 17.85 19.66
C HIS A 381 -8.74 16.58 19.04
N CYS A 382 -7.54 16.24 19.47
CA CYS A 382 -6.87 15.01 19.11
C CYS A 382 -6.28 14.35 20.37
N TRP A 383 -6.52 13.05 20.53
CA TRP A 383 -5.95 12.29 21.64
C TRP A 383 -4.51 11.88 21.36
N THR A 384 -3.68 11.94 22.40
CA THR A 384 -2.34 11.38 22.36
C THR A 384 -2.34 9.94 22.89
N THR A 385 -1.29 9.18 22.57
CA THR A 385 -0.89 7.98 23.31
C THR A 385 -0.11 8.38 24.58
N GLU A 386 0.64 7.45 25.16
CA GLU A 386 1.55 7.74 26.29
C GLU A 386 2.63 8.79 25.95
N VAL A 387 3.08 8.77 24.68
CA VAL A 387 4.05 9.72 24.12
C VAL A 387 3.54 10.21 22.79
N ALA A 388 3.63 11.52 22.53
CA ALA A 388 3.28 12.14 21.26
C ALA A 388 4.31 13.17 20.83
N GLU A 389 4.55 13.26 19.53
CA GLU A 389 5.51 14.17 18.92
C GLU A 389 4.81 15.12 17.95
N VAL A 390 5.27 16.39 17.92
CA VAL A 390 4.75 17.41 17.01
C VAL A 390 5.85 18.40 16.63
N GLU A 391 5.90 18.81 15.38
CA GLU A 391 6.77 19.90 14.93
C GLU A 391 6.11 21.25 15.24
N VAL A 392 6.86 22.16 15.89
CA VAL A 392 6.42 23.49 16.24
C VAL A 392 7.35 24.53 15.61
N GLY A 393 6.77 25.53 14.93
CA GLY A 393 7.48 26.66 14.33
C GLY A 393 7.49 27.91 15.20
N GLY A 394 8.14 28.96 14.69
CA GLY A 394 8.12 30.29 15.33
C GLY A 394 8.92 30.42 16.64
N LEU A 395 9.88 29.52 16.87
CA LEU A 395 10.64 29.47 18.12
C LEU A 395 11.76 30.51 18.19
N GLU A 396 12.10 31.21 17.09
CA GLU A 396 13.23 32.12 16.99
C GLU A 396 13.16 33.27 18.00
N ASN A 397 11.94 33.78 18.23
CA ASN A 397 11.70 34.95 19.11
C ASN A 397 10.79 34.59 20.29
N ARG A 398 10.55 33.34 20.56
CA ARG A 398 9.65 32.87 21.62
C ARG A 398 10.43 32.22 22.74
N ARG A 399 9.87 32.28 23.94
CA ARG A 399 10.49 31.74 25.16
C ARG A 399 9.75 30.58 25.76
N LYS A 400 8.50 30.40 25.35
CA LYS A 400 7.60 29.38 25.93
C LYS A 400 6.78 28.69 24.85
N ILE A 401 6.36 27.45 25.14
CA ILE A 401 5.32 26.75 24.40
C ILE A 401 4.15 26.56 25.35
N GLU A 402 2.98 27.01 24.95
CA GLU A 402 1.72 26.85 25.66
C GLU A 402 0.97 25.66 25.05
N ILE A 403 0.45 24.76 25.91
CA ILE A 403 -0.31 23.60 25.52
C ILE A 403 -1.65 23.63 26.23
N SER A 404 -2.73 23.53 25.47
CA SER A 404 -4.10 23.51 25.97
C SER A 404 -4.77 22.18 25.59
N GLY A 405 -5.57 21.66 26.50
CA GLY A 405 -6.24 20.39 26.28
C GLY A 405 -7.08 19.93 27.45
N PHE A 406 -7.34 18.64 27.54
CA PHE A 406 -8.10 17.98 28.57
C PHE A 406 -7.36 16.74 29.08
N SER A 407 -7.29 16.57 30.40
CA SER A 407 -6.77 15.34 31.04
C SER A 407 -7.96 14.46 31.47
N PRO A 408 -8.01 13.19 31.04
CA PRO A 408 -9.08 12.28 31.46
C PRO A 408 -8.89 11.74 32.88
N LEU A 409 -7.70 11.90 33.45
CA LEU A 409 -7.31 11.36 34.75
C LEU A 409 -6.82 12.45 35.70
N ASP A 410 -7.10 12.26 36.98
CA ASP A 410 -6.51 13.05 38.07
C ASP A 410 -5.02 12.71 38.24
N ALA A 411 -4.27 13.64 38.79
CA ALA A 411 -2.86 13.47 39.16
C ALA A 411 -1.96 12.94 38.04
N THR A 412 -2.23 13.39 36.79
CA THR A 412 -1.42 13.04 35.62
C THR A 412 -0.18 13.92 35.52
N GLN A 413 1.00 13.33 35.38
CA GLN A 413 2.23 14.06 35.13
C GLN A 413 2.45 14.20 33.63
N LEU A 414 2.54 15.45 33.16
CA LEU A 414 2.89 15.78 31.77
C LEU A 414 4.33 16.29 31.73
N SER A 415 5.18 15.62 30.99
CA SER A 415 6.55 16.04 30.68
C SER A 415 6.70 16.48 29.23
N ALA A 416 7.58 17.44 28.97
CA ALA A 416 7.89 17.91 27.63
C ALA A 416 9.40 17.94 27.39
N LYS A 417 9.80 17.61 26.13
CA LYS A 417 11.14 17.83 25.58
C LYS A 417 11.00 18.63 24.29
N ILE A 418 11.96 19.51 24.02
CA ILE A 418 12.09 20.21 22.74
C ILE A 418 13.42 19.77 22.14
N GLY A 419 13.37 19.19 20.94
CA GLY A 419 14.50 18.43 20.42
C GLY A 419 14.89 17.31 21.39
N ASN A 420 16.14 17.28 21.80
CA ASN A 420 16.63 16.32 22.81
C ASN A 420 16.67 16.90 24.24
N THR A 421 16.27 18.17 24.43
CA THR A 421 16.43 18.90 25.69
C THR A 421 15.14 18.89 26.51
N PRO A 422 15.16 18.49 27.79
CA PRO A 422 13.99 18.58 28.67
C PRO A 422 13.52 20.04 28.80
N ALA A 423 12.21 20.27 28.59
CA ALA A 423 11.56 21.59 28.73
C ALA A 423 10.82 21.73 30.07
N GLY A 424 10.60 20.63 30.79
CA GLY A 424 10.00 20.63 32.11
C GLY A 424 8.92 19.57 32.32
N MET A 425 8.30 19.62 33.50
CA MET A 425 7.21 18.71 33.90
C MET A 425 6.11 19.53 34.61
N PHE A 426 4.86 19.13 34.36
CA PHE A 426 3.69 19.68 35.05
C PHE A 426 2.85 18.56 35.67
N GLN A 427 2.37 18.81 36.89
CA GLN A 427 1.40 17.95 37.56
C GLN A 427 -0.01 18.46 37.32
N LEU A 428 -0.78 17.78 36.50
CA LEU A 428 -2.21 18.03 36.30
C LEU A 428 -2.97 17.39 37.49
N ARG A 429 -3.38 18.21 38.45
CA ARG A 429 -3.88 17.72 39.75
C ARG A 429 -5.25 17.06 39.66
N THR A 430 -6.11 17.57 38.76
CA THR A 430 -7.48 17.07 38.57
C THR A 430 -7.73 16.76 37.10
N SER A 431 -8.60 15.80 36.81
CA SER A 431 -9.17 15.61 35.49
C SER A 431 -9.91 16.88 35.05
N GLY A 432 -9.87 17.21 33.77
CA GLY A 432 -10.51 18.38 33.22
C GLY A 432 -9.62 19.16 32.25
N ALA A 433 -10.10 20.35 31.87
CA ALA A 433 -9.37 21.23 30.99
C ALA A 433 -8.10 21.75 31.65
N PHE A 434 -7.00 21.80 30.87
CA PHE A 434 -5.74 22.32 31.32
C PHE A 434 -5.13 23.32 30.32
N LYS A 435 -4.24 24.16 30.84
CA LYS A 435 -3.41 25.07 30.07
C LYS A 435 -2.06 25.22 30.79
N VAL A 436 -0.99 24.77 30.13
CA VAL A 436 0.35 24.74 30.70
C VAL A 436 1.36 25.43 29.79
N LYS A 437 2.44 25.95 30.38
CA LYS A 437 3.52 26.59 29.63
C LYS A 437 4.87 26.00 29.98
N PHE A 438 5.54 25.46 28.97
CA PHE A 438 6.92 24.97 29.05
C PHE A 438 7.89 26.06 28.62
N GLN A 439 9.02 26.19 29.32
CA GLN A 439 10.10 27.06 28.89
C GLN A 439 10.84 26.41 27.71
N ILE A 440 11.17 27.18 26.68
CA ILE A 440 12.05 26.70 25.60
C ILE A 440 13.47 26.73 26.16
N PRO A 441 14.21 25.60 26.19
CA PRO A 441 15.59 25.55 26.65
C PRO A 441 16.48 26.46 25.81
N GLU A 442 17.46 27.13 26.43
CA GLU A 442 18.36 28.07 25.72
C GLU A 442 19.08 27.42 24.53
N GLN A 443 19.41 26.15 24.64
CA GLN A 443 20.08 25.37 23.57
C GLN A 443 19.20 25.15 22.35
N GLU A 444 17.90 25.34 22.50
CA GLU A 444 16.91 25.17 21.42
C GLU A 444 16.41 26.52 20.87
N HIS A 445 16.86 27.65 21.45
CA HIS A 445 16.54 28.99 20.94
C HIS A 445 17.13 29.15 19.52
N GLY A 446 16.35 29.72 18.63
CA GLY A 446 16.75 29.99 17.25
C GLY A 446 16.65 28.75 16.30
N LYS A 447 16.34 27.54 16.83
CA LYS A 447 16.05 26.39 16.03
C LYS A 447 14.56 26.37 15.68
N SER A 448 14.22 26.51 14.43
CA SER A 448 12.84 26.44 13.95
C SER A 448 12.82 25.80 12.56
N PRO A 449 12.01 24.76 12.34
CA PRO A 449 11.13 24.12 13.33
C PRO A 449 11.89 23.24 14.34
N ALA A 450 11.23 22.94 15.47
CA ALA A 450 11.72 22.00 16.45
C ALA A 450 10.65 20.95 16.82
N THR A 451 11.08 19.75 17.12
CA THR A 451 10.19 18.67 17.57
C THR A 451 9.89 18.85 19.06
N LEU A 452 8.60 19.01 19.40
CA LEU A 452 8.09 18.95 20.76
C LEU A 452 7.61 17.52 21.03
N ARG A 453 8.19 16.88 22.04
CA ARG A 453 7.78 15.57 22.52
C ARG A 453 7.08 15.70 23.85
N LEU A 454 5.84 15.23 23.92
CA LEU A 454 4.99 15.19 25.12
C LEU A 454 4.93 13.75 25.63
N ALA A 455 5.04 13.56 26.94
CA ALA A 455 4.85 12.24 27.55
C ALA A 455 4.04 12.38 28.85
N VAL A 456 3.17 11.39 29.08
CA VAL A 456 2.36 11.26 30.30
C VAL A 456 2.71 9.99 31.03
N ASP A 457 2.62 10.02 32.35
CA ASP A 457 2.89 8.89 33.25
C ASP A 457 1.70 7.91 33.35
N ARG A 458 0.53 8.31 32.85
CA ARG A 458 -0.71 7.53 32.92
C ARG A 458 -1.53 7.68 31.64
N VAL A 459 -2.19 6.60 31.24
CA VAL A 459 -3.12 6.56 30.11
C VAL A 459 -4.49 6.06 30.55
N TYR A 460 -5.53 6.66 30.00
CA TYR A 460 -6.91 6.27 30.19
C TYR A 460 -7.30 5.16 29.23
N ARG A 461 -8.08 4.18 29.68
CA ARG A 461 -8.66 3.12 28.86
C ARG A 461 -10.18 3.17 29.02
N PRO A 462 -10.90 3.68 28.03
CA PRO A 462 -12.36 3.65 28.06
C PRO A 462 -12.91 2.22 28.06
N GLN A 463 -14.04 1.98 28.72
CA GLN A 463 -14.63 0.63 28.81
C GLN A 463 -15.02 0.02 27.45
N ASN A 464 -15.34 0.87 26.46
CA ASN A 464 -15.81 0.44 25.14
C ASN A 464 -14.85 0.85 24.01
N ASP A 465 -13.59 1.15 24.30
CA ASP A 465 -12.59 1.59 23.35
C ASP A 465 -11.28 0.83 23.60
N SER A 466 -10.69 0.25 22.57
CA SER A 466 -9.44 -0.48 22.67
C SER A 466 -8.20 0.42 22.79
N ARG A 467 -8.36 1.72 22.56
CA ARG A 467 -7.26 2.69 22.57
C ARG A 467 -6.75 2.99 23.98
N LYS A 468 -5.47 3.29 24.06
CA LYS A 468 -4.83 3.88 25.25
C LYS A 468 -4.74 5.38 25.01
N LEU A 469 -5.51 6.18 25.75
CA LEU A 469 -5.61 7.61 25.58
C LEU A 469 -4.77 8.34 26.64
N GLY A 470 -3.84 9.18 26.18
CA GLY A 470 -3.06 10.09 27.03
C GLY A 470 -3.85 11.36 27.34
N LEU A 471 -3.47 12.47 26.70
CA LEU A 471 -4.17 13.75 26.81
C LEU A 471 -4.95 14.05 25.54
N SER A 472 -6.06 14.72 25.67
CA SER A 472 -6.76 15.33 24.55
C SER A 472 -6.19 16.74 24.34
N ILE A 473 -5.55 16.99 23.20
CA ILE A 473 -4.91 18.26 22.88
C ILE A 473 -5.78 19.05 21.90
N THR A 474 -6.02 20.31 22.23
CA THR A 474 -6.76 21.25 21.37
C THR A 474 -5.83 22.24 20.68
N ARG A 475 -4.74 22.69 21.35
CA ARG A 475 -3.85 23.73 20.84
C ARG A 475 -2.45 23.63 21.43
N ILE A 476 -1.46 23.83 20.59
CA ILE A 476 -0.05 24.00 20.93
C ILE A 476 0.41 25.30 20.28
N GLU A 477 1.03 26.20 21.02
CA GLU A 477 1.39 27.55 20.55
C GLU A 477 2.74 28.00 21.10
N ALA A 478 3.62 28.50 20.23
CA ALA A 478 4.83 29.22 20.64
C ALA A 478 4.48 30.62 21.08
N CYS A 479 4.86 31.03 22.30
CA CYS A 479 4.49 32.31 22.91
C CYS A 479 5.65 33.01 23.70
#